data_c7952126fa40a9ff72593ffcea1ba261
#
_entry.id   c7952126fa40a9ff72593ffcea1ba261
#
_cell.length_a   1.000
_cell.length_b   1.000
_cell.length_c   1.000
_cell.angle_alpha   90.00
_cell.angle_beta   90.00
_cell.angle_gamma   90.00
#
_symmetry.space_group_name_H-M   'P 1'
#
loop_
_entity.id
_entity.type
_entity.pdbx_description
1 polymer ?
#
loop_
_entity_poly.entity_id
_entity_poly.type
_entity_poly.pdbx_seq_one_letter_code
_entity_poly.pdbx_strand_id
1 'polypeptide(L)'
;MNIHEHQAKDLIKKFGAPVSKGVVIFNLDEIDEKIKQLNSKMYVVKAQIHAGGRGKAGGVKLVKNIDELKQKCKDLLGKVLVTHQTGPQGREVKRLYIEEASDIKKEFYLSCLVDRASSKIAFISSAEGGMDVEEVADKTPEKIITTRVSLSAKLKDQDLESIVKPYNLSGDQKNQAKKVAQALYDTLVNTDGSLIEINPLILTTEDQIKCLDAKISFDDNALFRHPEIKELRDLNEEDPMEIEASKHELAYIKLDGKIGCMVNGAGLAMATMDIIKLYGSEPANFLDVGGGATKEKVSAAFKIILSDKNVEGILINIFGGIMRCDIIAQGVIEAAKEVDLKVPLVVRLAGTKVDEGKEILKKSGLTIISADNLSDAAKKIVEATS
;
A
#
# COMPACT_ATOMS: atom_id res chain seq x y z
N MET A 1 0.20 2.97 5.38
CA MET A 1 0.83 4.11 4.67
C MET A 1 2.20 3.71 4.13
N ASN A 2 2.53 4.04 2.88
CA ASN A 2 3.85 3.84 2.29
C ASN A 2 4.60 5.16 2.21
N ILE A 3 5.94 5.09 2.11
CA ILE A 3 6.81 6.25 1.88
C ILE A 3 7.76 5.99 0.71
N HIS A 4 8.34 7.06 0.14
CA HIS A 4 9.32 6.94 -0.94
C HIS A 4 10.65 6.36 -0.48
N GLU A 5 11.40 5.76 -1.40
CA GLU A 5 12.72 5.15 -1.14
C GLU A 5 13.68 6.10 -0.41
N HIS A 6 13.79 7.37 -0.85
CA HIS A 6 14.69 8.32 -0.21
C HIS A 6 14.31 8.58 1.26
N GLN A 7 13.00 8.65 1.56
CA GLN A 7 12.49 8.82 2.93
C GLN A 7 12.74 7.55 3.76
N ALA A 8 12.53 6.38 3.17
CA ALA A 8 12.81 5.09 3.80
C ALA A 8 14.30 4.97 4.18
N LYS A 9 15.21 5.34 3.27
CA LYS A 9 16.65 5.35 3.52
C LYS A 9 17.05 6.33 4.62
N ASP A 10 16.46 7.52 4.62
CA ASP A 10 16.70 8.51 5.69
C ASP A 10 16.25 7.99 7.05
N LEU A 11 15.14 7.26 7.08
CA LEU A 11 14.60 6.68 8.31
C LEU A 11 15.48 5.54 8.84
N ILE A 12 15.80 4.53 8.03
CA ILE A 12 16.65 3.41 8.48
C ILE A 12 18.05 3.87 8.87
N LYS A 13 18.57 4.92 8.23
CA LYS A 13 19.85 5.53 8.56
C LYS A 13 19.86 6.10 9.98
N LYS A 14 18.75 6.69 10.45
CA LYS A 14 18.63 7.21 11.84
C LYS A 14 18.79 6.08 12.86
N PHE A 15 18.44 4.85 12.51
CA PHE A 15 18.62 3.65 13.34
C PHE A 15 19.94 2.90 13.07
N GLY A 16 20.82 3.45 12.23
CA GLY A 16 22.18 2.94 12.03
C GLY A 16 22.36 2.02 10.82
N ALA A 17 21.37 1.86 9.97
CA ALA A 17 21.55 1.12 8.71
C ALA A 17 22.42 1.93 7.72
N PRO A 18 23.45 1.32 7.11
CA PRO A 18 24.28 1.99 6.12
C PRO A 18 23.54 2.12 4.78
N VAL A 19 23.48 3.35 4.29
CA VAL A 19 22.90 3.71 2.99
C VAL A 19 23.88 4.55 2.18
N SER A 20 23.76 4.51 0.85
CA SER A 20 24.54 5.42 0.00
C SER A 20 24.03 6.87 0.18
N LYS A 21 24.91 7.82 -0.04
CA LYS A 21 24.56 9.25 0.02
C LYS A 21 23.76 9.62 -1.21
N GLY A 22 22.66 10.35 -1.02
CA GLY A 22 21.80 10.76 -2.11
C GLY A 22 21.07 12.07 -1.80
N VAL A 23 20.50 12.67 -2.83
CA VAL A 23 19.68 13.89 -2.76
C VAL A 23 18.41 13.72 -3.56
N VAL A 24 17.32 14.32 -3.10
CA VAL A 24 16.05 14.33 -3.82
C VAL A 24 15.88 15.65 -4.56
N ILE A 25 15.35 15.58 -5.78
CA ILE A 25 14.96 16.75 -6.57
C ILE A 25 13.50 16.66 -6.97
N PHE A 26 12.83 17.80 -6.97
CA PHE A 26 11.45 17.97 -7.43
C PHE A 26 11.40 18.75 -8.75
N ASN A 27 12.43 19.55 -9.02
CA ASN A 27 12.58 20.36 -10.23
C ASN A 27 13.98 20.21 -10.80
N LEU A 28 14.11 20.38 -12.12
CA LEU A 28 15.40 20.26 -12.79
C LEU A 28 16.40 21.35 -12.39
N ASP A 29 15.92 22.52 -12.01
CA ASP A 29 16.75 23.66 -11.57
C ASP A 29 17.48 23.40 -10.26
N GLU A 30 17.03 22.42 -9.46
CA GLU A 30 17.67 22.04 -8.20
C GLU A 30 18.95 21.20 -8.40
N ILE A 31 19.17 20.65 -9.61
CA ILE A 31 20.24 19.67 -9.83
C ILE A 31 21.61 20.25 -9.50
N ASP A 32 21.94 21.45 -10.03
CA ASP A 32 23.26 22.05 -9.92
C ASP A 32 23.66 22.40 -8.47
N GLU A 33 22.68 22.68 -7.63
CA GLU A 33 22.90 22.93 -6.20
C GLU A 33 23.00 21.60 -5.42
N LYS A 34 22.05 20.71 -5.64
CA LYS A 34 21.94 19.46 -4.87
C LYS A 34 23.07 18.50 -5.14
N ILE A 35 23.53 18.40 -6.40
CA ILE A 35 24.64 17.50 -6.78
C ILE A 35 25.96 17.86 -6.09
N LYS A 36 26.17 19.12 -5.69
CA LYS A 36 27.35 19.54 -4.95
C LYS A 36 27.48 18.87 -3.58
N GLN A 37 26.37 18.32 -3.06
CA GLN A 37 26.36 17.58 -1.82
C GLN A 37 26.91 16.16 -1.98
N LEU A 38 27.00 15.65 -3.20
CA LEU A 38 27.48 14.31 -3.52
C LEU A 38 28.95 14.38 -3.99
N ASN A 39 29.70 13.32 -3.67
CA ASN A 39 31.11 13.23 -4.05
C ASN A 39 31.39 11.87 -4.70
N SER A 40 30.95 11.69 -5.93
CA SER A 40 31.13 10.45 -6.67
C SER A 40 31.48 10.73 -8.14
N LYS A 41 32.11 9.76 -8.78
CA LYS A 41 32.36 9.80 -10.24
C LYS A 41 31.18 9.30 -11.05
N MET A 42 30.31 8.51 -10.43
CA MET A 42 29.10 7.92 -11.06
C MET A 42 27.90 8.10 -10.12
N TYR A 43 26.75 8.30 -10.72
CA TYR A 43 25.51 8.49 -10.00
C TYR A 43 24.42 7.54 -10.51
N VAL A 44 23.42 7.29 -9.68
CA VAL A 44 22.20 6.60 -10.06
C VAL A 44 21.03 7.55 -9.93
N VAL A 45 20.28 7.76 -11.01
CA VAL A 45 19.03 8.52 -11.01
C VAL A 45 17.88 7.55 -10.88
N LYS A 46 17.07 7.70 -9.83
CA LYS A 46 15.97 6.80 -9.49
C LYS A 46 14.64 7.55 -9.45
N ALA A 47 13.70 7.15 -10.30
CA ALA A 47 12.31 7.60 -10.20
C ALA A 47 11.70 7.22 -8.84
N GLN A 48 11.00 8.15 -8.20
CA GLN A 48 10.37 7.93 -6.91
C GLN A 48 8.86 7.78 -7.11
N ILE A 49 8.40 6.55 -7.12
CA ILE A 49 6.98 6.15 -7.12
C ILE A 49 6.79 5.01 -6.11
N HIS A 50 5.60 4.85 -5.56
CA HIS A 50 5.28 3.76 -4.61
C HIS A 50 5.03 2.43 -5.33
N ALA A 51 5.94 2.03 -6.21
CA ALA A 51 5.86 0.77 -6.94
C ALA A 51 7.24 0.11 -7.10
N GLY A 52 7.26 -1.21 -7.02
CA GLY A 52 8.41 -2.03 -7.37
C GLY A 52 8.61 -2.16 -8.88
N GLY A 53 9.72 -2.80 -9.27
CA GLY A 53 10.01 -3.03 -10.69
C GLY A 53 10.48 -1.80 -11.48
N ARG A 54 10.77 -0.68 -10.81
CA ARG A 54 11.24 0.58 -11.42
C ARG A 54 12.45 0.39 -12.34
N GLY A 55 13.40 -0.47 -11.94
CA GLY A 55 14.59 -0.79 -12.74
C GLY A 55 14.22 -1.39 -14.10
N LYS A 56 13.37 -2.43 -14.10
CA LYS A 56 12.87 -3.10 -15.32
C LYS A 56 12.07 -2.14 -16.22
N ALA A 57 11.31 -1.23 -15.60
CA ALA A 57 10.54 -0.20 -16.31
C ALA A 57 11.38 1.00 -16.80
N GLY A 58 12.69 0.99 -16.58
CA GLY A 58 13.61 2.06 -17.00
C GLY A 58 13.60 3.31 -16.12
N GLY A 59 13.03 3.23 -14.91
CA GLY A 59 13.01 4.29 -13.90
C GLY A 59 14.28 4.42 -13.06
N VAL A 60 15.30 3.58 -13.32
CA VAL A 60 16.62 3.64 -12.66
C VAL A 60 17.69 3.72 -13.73
N LYS A 61 18.57 4.72 -13.66
CA LYS A 61 19.61 5.01 -14.64
C LYS A 61 20.95 5.27 -13.98
N LEU A 62 21.96 4.47 -14.33
CA LEU A 62 23.35 4.72 -13.99
C LEU A 62 23.90 5.77 -14.99
N VAL A 63 24.59 6.78 -14.47
CA VAL A 63 25.17 7.89 -15.24
C VAL A 63 26.62 8.15 -14.81
N LYS A 64 27.47 8.54 -15.77
CA LYS A 64 28.92 8.65 -15.58
C LYS A 64 29.41 10.09 -15.46
N ASN A 65 28.57 11.06 -15.72
CA ASN A 65 28.91 12.49 -15.66
C ASN A 65 27.65 13.34 -15.43
N ILE A 66 27.87 14.63 -15.15
CA ILE A 66 26.80 15.57 -14.79
C ILE A 66 25.89 15.88 -15.98
N ASP A 67 26.41 15.93 -17.20
CA ASP A 67 25.59 16.24 -18.38
C ASP A 67 24.64 15.09 -18.69
N GLU A 68 25.11 13.85 -18.60
CA GLU A 68 24.28 12.65 -18.71
C GLU A 68 23.24 12.62 -17.59
N LEU A 69 23.64 12.99 -16.36
CA LEU A 69 22.73 13.06 -15.20
C LEU A 69 21.58 14.03 -15.47
N LYS A 70 21.87 15.26 -15.92
CA LYS A 70 20.85 16.27 -16.24
C LYS A 70 19.90 15.76 -17.34
N GLN A 71 20.45 15.13 -18.37
CA GLN A 71 19.63 14.56 -19.44
C GLN A 71 18.71 13.46 -18.92
N LYS A 72 19.21 12.52 -18.08
CA LYS A 72 18.37 11.45 -17.51
C LYS A 72 17.34 11.97 -16.52
N CYS A 73 17.65 13.01 -15.76
CA CYS A 73 16.65 13.68 -14.91
C CYS A 73 15.53 14.29 -15.77
N LYS A 74 15.85 14.95 -16.88
CA LYS A 74 14.88 15.50 -17.82
C LYS A 74 14.03 14.41 -18.49
N ASP A 75 14.63 13.27 -18.84
CA ASP A 75 13.93 12.13 -19.45
C ASP A 75 12.95 11.44 -18.50
N LEU A 76 13.19 11.52 -17.18
CA LEU A 76 12.42 10.79 -16.17
C LEU A 76 11.41 11.64 -15.42
N LEU A 77 11.72 12.90 -15.09
CA LEU A 77 10.81 13.77 -14.34
C LEU A 77 9.58 14.12 -15.19
N GLY A 78 8.39 13.91 -14.64
CA GLY A 78 7.12 14.08 -15.35
C GLY A 78 6.73 12.90 -16.25
N LYS A 79 7.60 11.89 -16.41
CA LYS A 79 7.27 10.69 -17.19
C LYS A 79 6.29 9.79 -16.43
N VAL A 80 5.33 9.21 -17.13
CA VAL A 80 4.49 8.12 -16.59
C VAL A 80 5.28 6.81 -16.68
N LEU A 81 5.57 6.22 -15.54
CA LEU A 81 6.28 4.95 -15.42
C LEU A 81 5.29 3.81 -15.21
N VAL A 82 5.31 2.82 -16.10
CA VAL A 82 4.47 1.63 -16.04
C VAL A 82 5.31 0.47 -15.51
N THR A 83 4.91 -0.11 -14.39
CA THR A 83 5.48 -1.33 -13.80
C THR A 83 4.40 -2.38 -13.63
N HIS A 84 4.76 -3.61 -13.27
CA HIS A 84 3.77 -4.65 -12.97
C HIS A 84 2.88 -4.31 -11.76
N GLN A 85 3.33 -3.39 -10.88
CA GLN A 85 2.58 -2.97 -9.68
C GLN A 85 1.72 -1.72 -9.91
N THR A 86 2.03 -0.88 -10.91
CA THR A 86 1.25 0.34 -11.17
C THR A 86 0.01 0.10 -12.03
N GLY A 87 -0.12 -1.08 -12.63
CA GLY A 87 -1.10 -1.31 -13.67
C GLY A 87 -0.80 -0.55 -14.98
N PRO A 88 -1.64 -0.68 -16.01
CA PRO A 88 -1.39 -0.14 -17.35
C PRO A 88 -1.43 1.41 -17.40
N GLN A 89 -2.11 2.06 -16.47
CA GLN A 89 -2.15 3.54 -16.35
C GLN A 89 -0.81 4.13 -15.89
N GLY A 90 0.03 3.36 -15.21
CA GLY A 90 1.31 3.81 -14.67
C GLY A 90 1.17 4.85 -13.54
N ARG A 91 2.32 5.40 -13.15
CA ARG A 91 2.41 6.52 -12.19
C ARG A 91 3.33 7.60 -12.72
N GLU A 92 2.95 8.85 -12.58
CA GLU A 92 3.77 10.00 -12.95
C GLU A 92 4.93 10.17 -11.97
N VAL A 93 6.13 10.34 -12.48
CA VAL A 93 7.35 10.57 -11.69
C VAL A 93 7.43 12.05 -11.31
N LYS A 94 7.03 12.38 -10.10
CA LYS A 94 7.01 13.78 -9.59
C LYS A 94 8.27 14.18 -8.84
N ARG A 95 9.17 13.23 -8.57
CA ARG A 95 10.47 13.47 -7.93
C ARG A 95 11.48 12.41 -8.33
N LEU A 96 12.75 12.79 -8.27
CA LEU A 96 13.87 11.88 -8.53
C LEU A 96 14.78 11.83 -7.31
N TYR A 97 15.36 10.66 -7.07
CA TYR A 97 16.44 10.48 -6.09
C TYR A 97 17.74 10.24 -6.84
N ILE A 98 18.73 11.11 -6.61
CA ILE A 98 20.07 11.01 -7.20
C ILE A 98 21.00 10.50 -6.11
N GLU A 99 21.64 9.38 -6.36
CA GLU A 99 22.46 8.68 -5.36
C GLU A 99 23.86 8.40 -5.91
N GLU A 100 24.87 8.42 -5.01
CA GLU A 100 26.20 7.95 -5.33
C GLU A 100 26.16 6.46 -5.70
N ALA A 101 26.69 6.10 -6.88
CA ALA A 101 26.75 4.71 -7.32
C ALA A 101 27.63 3.87 -6.39
N SER A 102 27.27 2.62 -6.22
CA SER A 102 28.05 1.64 -5.45
C SER A 102 28.56 0.53 -6.38
N ASP A 103 29.80 0.13 -6.22
CA ASP A 103 30.37 -1.02 -6.92
C ASP A 103 29.92 -2.30 -6.22
N ILE A 104 29.00 -3.02 -6.87
CA ILE A 104 28.30 -4.19 -6.29
C ILE A 104 29.13 -5.45 -6.54
N LYS A 105 29.44 -6.17 -5.45
CA LYS A 105 30.09 -7.49 -5.49
C LYS A 105 29.07 -8.63 -5.37
N LYS A 106 28.05 -8.44 -4.50
CA LYS A 106 26.94 -9.38 -4.31
C LYS A 106 25.66 -8.62 -3.94
N GLU A 107 24.54 -9.18 -4.29
CA GLU A 107 23.20 -8.70 -3.93
C GLU A 107 22.49 -9.74 -3.07
N PHE A 108 21.78 -9.27 -2.04
CA PHE A 108 21.02 -10.08 -1.10
C PHE A 108 19.63 -9.48 -0.93
N TYR A 109 18.71 -10.27 -0.43
CA TYR A 109 17.39 -9.82 0.00
C TYR A 109 17.27 -9.84 1.53
N LEU A 110 16.69 -8.80 2.10
CA LEU A 110 16.34 -8.74 3.52
C LEU A 110 15.05 -7.99 3.71
N SER A 111 14.07 -8.62 4.37
CA SER A 111 12.90 -7.90 4.87
C SER A 111 12.64 -8.20 6.34
N CYS A 112 11.94 -7.27 6.99
CA CYS A 112 11.49 -7.36 8.37
C CYS A 112 10.01 -6.95 8.41
N LEU A 113 9.13 -7.81 8.95
CA LEU A 113 7.68 -7.57 8.91
C LEU A 113 6.95 -8.16 10.11
N VAL A 114 5.73 -7.68 10.34
CA VAL A 114 4.83 -8.22 11.35
C VAL A 114 4.14 -9.49 10.82
N ASP A 115 4.50 -10.64 11.35
CA ASP A 115 3.85 -11.93 11.07
C ASP A 115 2.64 -12.12 11.98
N ARG A 116 1.46 -11.80 11.48
CA ARG A 116 0.20 -11.88 12.24
C ARG A 116 -0.16 -13.31 12.61
N ALA A 117 0.17 -14.29 11.77
CA ALA A 117 -0.16 -15.70 12.02
C ALA A 117 0.56 -16.26 13.26
N SER A 118 1.84 -15.87 13.45
CA SER A 118 2.63 -16.30 14.60
C SER A 118 2.66 -15.28 15.74
N SER A 119 2.08 -14.07 15.56
CA SER A 119 2.19 -12.94 16.50
C SER A 119 3.64 -12.58 16.82
N LYS A 120 4.50 -12.61 15.82
CA LYS A 120 5.94 -12.34 15.93
C LYS A 120 6.39 -11.35 14.84
N ILE A 121 7.61 -10.89 14.96
CA ILE A 121 8.31 -10.23 13.88
C ILE A 121 9.04 -11.31 13.07
N ALA A 122 8.87 -11.30 11.74
CA ALA A 122 9.57 -12.20 10.85
C ALA A 122 10.61 -11.45 10.04
N PHE A 123 11.78 -12.03 9.94
CA PHE A 123 12.78 -11.67 8.94
C PHE A 123 12.74 -12.68 7.80
N ILE A 124 12.72 -12.17 6.58
CA ILE A 124 12.88 -12.98 5.38
C ILE A 124 14.22 -12.59 4.75
N SER A 125 15.10 -13.55 4.55
CA SER A 125 16.44 -13.34 4.01
C SER A 125 16.77 -14.34 2.92
N SER A 126 17.48 -13.89 1.87
CA SER A 126 17.94 -14.72 0.75
C SER A 126 19.28 -14.23 0.23
N ALA A 127 20.08 -15.18 -0.28
CA ALA A 127 21.27 -14.86 -1.05
C ALA A 127 20.97 -14.33 -2.47
N GLU A 128 19.72 -14.39 -2.91
CA GLU A 128 19.24 -13.88 -4.19
C GLU A 128 18.59 -12.51 -3.95
N GLY A 129 19.26 -11.43 -4.32
CA GLY A 129 18.79 -10.05 -4.24
C GLY A 129 18.66 -9.39 -5.61
N GLY A 130 18.07 -8.19 -5.65
CA GLY A 130 17.91 -7.43 -6.89
C GLY A 130 16.86 -7.99 -7.85
N MET A 131 16.14 -9.03 -7.45
CA MET A 131 15.09 -9.68 -8.24
C MET A 131 13.79 -9.77 -7.44
N ASP A 132 12.74 -10.21 -8.10
CA ASP A 132 11.43 -10.40 -7.50
C ASP A 132 11.47 -11.57 -6.51
N VAL A 133 11.24 -11.28 -5.22
CA VAL A 133 11.35 -12.30 -4.16
C VAL A 133 10.21 -13.32 -4.24
N GLU A 134 9.05 -12.94 -4.75
CA GLU A 134 7.92 -13.83 -4.99
C GLU A 134 8.30 -14.89 -6.05
N GLU A 135 9.00 -14.48 -7.10
CA GLU A 135 9.51 -15.40 -8.12
C GLU A 135 10.56 -16.38 -7.54
N VAL A 136 11.41 -15.91 -6.63
CA VAL A 136 12.36 -16.78 -5.91
C VAL A 136 11.63 -17.76 -5.02
N ALA A 137 10.60 -17.29 -4.31
CA ALA A 137 9.78 -18.14 -3.43
C ALA A 137 9.03 -19.25 -4.18
N ASP A 138 8.54 -18.95 -5.38
CA ASP A 138 7.85 -19.92 -6.22
C ASP A 138 8.80 -20.96 -6.84
N LYS A 139 9.92 -20.51 -7.38
CA LYS A 139 10.85 -21.39 -8.13
C LYS A 139 11.87 -22.12 -7.27
N THR A 140 12.32 -21.48 -6.19
CA THR A 140 13.40 -21.97 -5.32
C THR A 140 13.13 -21.63 -3.84
N PRO A 141 12.03 -22.14 -3.24
CA PRO A 141 11.60 -21.79 -1.88
C PRO A 141 12.65 -22.08 -0.81
N GLU A 142 13.55 -23.05 -1.07
CA GLU A 142 14.66 -23.39 -0.17
C GLU A 142 15.71 -22.25 -0.03
N LYS A 143 15.73 -21.29 -0.95
CA LYS A 143 16.60 -20.11 -0.88
C LYS A 143 16.03 -18.99 0.00
N ILE A 144 14.77 -19.11 0.41
CA ILE A 144 14.10 -18.16 1.29
C ILE A 144 14.14 -18.67 2.72
N ILE A 145 14.82 -17.95 3.58
CA ILE A 145 14.90 -18.28 5.01
C ILE A 145 14.05 -17.32 5.82
N THR A 146 13.11 -17.87 6.57
CA THR A 146 12.26 -17.09 7.49
C THR A 146 12.71 -17.31 8.92
N THR A 147 13.16 -16.24 9.59
CA THR A 147 13.52 -16.23 11.00
C THR A 147 12.48 -15.45 11.79
N ARG A 148 11.76 -16.10 12.69
CA ARG A 148 10.74 -15.46 13.55
C ARG A 148 11.32 -15.13 14.91
N VAL A 149 11.19 -13.86 15.29
CA VAL A 149 11.72 -13.33 16.55
C VAL A 149 10.58 -12.80 17.43
N SER A 150 10.70 -12.96 18.73
CA SER A 150 9.76 -12.38 19.68
C SER A 150 10.07 -10.90 19.87
N LEU A 151 9.03 -10.09 20.14
CA LEU A 151 9.19 -8.69 20.47
C LEU A 151 10.05 -8.55 21.74
N SER A 152 11.14 -7.81 21.64
CA SER A 152 12.10 -7.58 22.73
C SER A 152 12.85 -6.27 22.48
N ALA A 153 13.56 -5.76 23.47
CA ALA A 153 14.35 -4.53 23.32
C ALA A 153 15.50 -4.66 22.32
N LYS A 154 16.05 -5.87 22.12
CA LYS A 154 17.10 -6.17 21.15
C LYS A 154 16.97 -7.59 20.65
N LEU A 155 17.40 -7.84 19.41
CA LEU A 155 17.54 -9.17 18.86
C LEU A 155 18.64 -9.93 19.62
N LYS A 156 18.43 -11.24 19.85
CA LYS A 156 19.45 -12.10 20.40
C LYS A 156 20.51 -12.41 19.33
N ASP A 157 21.75 -12.68 19.74
CA ASP A 157 22.80 -13.00 18.77
C ASP A 157 22.46 -14.24 17.93
N GLN A 158 21.79 -15.23 18.51
CA GLN A 158 21.29 -16.40 17.80
C GLN A 158 20.29 -16.05 16.70
N ASP A 159 19.41 -15.06 16.94
CA ASP A 159 18.43 -14.59 15.94
C ASP A 159 19.19 -13.88 14.80
N LEU A 160 20.14 -13.00 15.14
CA LEU A 160 20.98 -12.31 14.18
C LEU A 160 21.80 -13.29 13.32
N GLU A 161 22.37 -14.34 13.94
CA GLU A 161 23.07 -15.40 13.21
C GLU A 161 22.16 -16.10 12.19
N SER A 162 20.92 -16.42 12.60
CA SER A 162 19.94 -17.09 11.75
C SER A 162 19.53 -16.21 10.56
N ILE A 163 19.30 -14.91 10.81
CA ILE A 163 18.89 -13.93 9.79
C ILE A 163 19.97 -13.79 8.71
N VAL A 164 21.25 -13.66 9.09
CA VAL A 164 22.35 -13.41 8.13
C VAL A 164 22.96 -14.68 7.55
N LYS A 165 22.57 -15.85 8.04
CA LYS A 165 23.10 -17.15 7.60
C LYS A 165 23.06 -17.36 6.08
N PRO A 166 21.97 -17.02 5.35
CA PRO A 166 21.90 -17.24 3.90
C PRO A 166 22.97 -16.49 3.10
N TYR A 167 23.49 -15.39 3.62
CA TYR A 167 24.46 -14.55 2.90
C TYR A 167 25.84 -15.17 2.79
N ASN A 168 26.12 -16.19 3.60
CA ASN A 168 27.44 -16.87 3.67
C ASN A 168 28.61 -15.89 3.84
N LEU A 169 28.41 -14.89 4.73
CA LEU A 169 29.40 -13.88 5.08
C LEU A 169 30.23 -14.31 6.29
N SER A 170 31.43 -13.76 6.41
CA SER A 170 32.32 -14.01 7.53
C SER A 170 32.95 -12.72 8.07
N GLY A 171 33.55 -12.79 9.24
CA GLY A 171 34.32 -11.69 9.85
C GLY A 171 33.49 -10.41 9.95
N ASP A 172 34.07 -9.30 9.51
CA ASP A 172 33.44 -7.97 9.62
C ASP A 172 32.19 -7.81 8.74
N GLN A 173 32.17 -8.38 7.54
CA GLN A 173 30.99 -8.35 6.65
C GLN A 173 29.75 -8.93 7.34
N LYS A 174 29.91 -10.05 8.06
CA LYS A 174 28.83 -10.68 8.83
C LYS A 174 28.34 -9.77 9.96
N ASN A 175 29.28 -9.13 10.67
CA ASN A 175 28.94 -8.18 11.74
C ASN A 175 28.21 -6.95 11.20
N GLN A 176 28.60 -6.45 10.04
CA GLN A 176 27.89 -5.37 9.36
C GLN A 176 26.44 -5.78 8.99
N ALA A 177 26.25 -7.00 8.42
CA ALA A 177 24.92 -7.51 8.10
C ALA A 177 24.03 -7.68 9.34
N LYS A 178 24.59 -8.17 10.47
CA LYS A 178 23.88 -8.22 11.77
C LYS A 178 23.46 -6.83 12.25
N LYS A 179 24.31 -5.81 12.10
CA LYS A 179 23.96 -4.42 12.45
C LYS A 179 22.80 -3.91 11.59
N VAL A 180 22.78 -4.23 10.30
CA VAL A 180 21.63 -3.89 9.44
C VAL A 180 20.36 -4.57 9.95
N ALA A 181 20.37 -5.87 10.23
CA ALA A 181 19.20 -6.58 10.75
C ALA A 181 18.67 -5.95 12.05
N GLN A 182 19.57 -5.59 12.99
CA GLN A 182 19.19 -4.88 14.21
C GLN A 182 18.57 -3.51 13.90
N ALA A 183 19.18 -2.72 13.00
CA ALA A 183 18.67 -1.41 12.60
C ALA A 183 17.28 -1.48 11.97
N LEU A 184 17.00 -2.49 11.12
CA LEU A 184 15.67 -2.69 10.57
C LEU A 184 14.65 -3.09 11.65
N TYR A 185 15.05 -3.95 12.59
CA TYR A 185 14.21 -4.29 13.73
C TYR A 185 13.85 -3.05 14.56
N ASP A 186 14.86 -2.25 14.91
CA ASP A 186 14.68 -1.04 15.70
C ASP A 186 13.80 -0.02 14.96
N THR A 187 14.00 0.12 13.65
CA THR A 187 13.14 0.97 12.82
C THR A 187 11.69 0.47 12.87
N LEU A 188 11.44 -0.81 12.58
CA LEU A 188 10.09 -1.38 12.54
C LEU A 188 9.36 -1.19 13.87
N VAL A 189 10.01 -1.50 15.00
CA VAL A 189 9.39 -1.45 16.32
C VAL A 189 9.16 -0.02 16.80
N ASN A 190 10.12 0.89 16.58
CA ASN A 190 10.01 2.26 17.09
C ASN A 190 9.13 3.17 16.21
N THR A 191 8.77 2.74 15.01
CA THR A 191 7.97 3.53 14.07
C THR A 191 6.63 2.90 13.71
N ASP A 192 6.26 1.81 14.38
CA ASP A 192 5.09 0.99 14.01
C ASP A 192 5.08 0.60 12.54
N GLY A 193 6.25 0.24 12.03
CA GLY A 193 6.38 -0.31 10.69
C GLY A 193 5.68 -1.66 10.58
N SER A 194 4.95 -1.88 9.50
CA SER A 194 4.36 -3.18 9.18
C SER A 194 5.27 -4.04 8.31
N LEU A 195 6.09 -3.39 7.48
CA LEU A 195 7.06 -4.00 6.58
C LEU A 195 8.22 -3.04 6.34
N ILE A 196 9.45 -3.56 6.40
CA ILE A 196 10.66 -2.94 5.87
C ILE A 196 11.32 -3.95 4.93
N GLU A 197 11.54 -3.56 3.68
CA GLU A 197 12.15 -4.39 2.65
C GLU A 197 13.38 -3.70 2.09
N ILE A 198 14.49 -4.43 2.03
CA ILE A 198 15.74 -4.02 1.40
C ILE A 198 16.01 -4.96 0.23
N ASN A 199 15.87 -4.46 -0.98
CA ASN A 199 16.04 -5.26 -2.19
C ASN A 199 16.65 -4.45 -3.34
N PRO A 200 18.01 -4.51 -3.50
CA PRO A 200 18.92 -5.38 -2.77
C PRO A 200 19.57 -4.74 -1.52
N LEU A 201 19.94 -5.60 -0.57
CA LEU A 201 21.04 -5.38 0.34
C LEU A 201 22.31 -5.78 -0.38
N ILE A 202 23.35 -4.97 -0.40
CA ILE A 202 24.55 -5.25 -1.19
C ILE A 202 25.81 -5.42 -0.33
N LEU A 203 26.71 -6.27 -0.83
CA LEU A 203 28.11 -6.26 -0.46
C LEU A 203 28.86 -5.51 -1.58
N THR A 204 29.57 -4.45 -1.23
CA THR A 204 30.40 -3.69 -2.17
C THR A 204 31.75 -4.36 -2.42
N THR A 205 32.46 -3.93 -3.47
CA THR A 205 33.86 -4.36 -3.73
C THR A 205 34.83 -3.94 -2.65
N GLU A 206 34.46 -2.95 -1.82
CA GLU A 206 35.22 -2.49 -0.65
C GLU A 206 34.83 -3.25 0.64
N ASP A 207 34.11 -4.39 0.50
CA ASP A 207 33.65 -5.23 1.59
C ASP A 207 32.72 -4.54 2.60
N GLN A 208 31.95 -3.52 2.13
CA GLN A 208 30.93 -2.84 2.92
C GLN A 208 29.52 -3.39 2.62
N ILE A 209 28.73 -3.58 3.67
CA ILE A 209 27.30 -3.91 3.52
C ILE A 209 26.51 -2.58 3.45
N LYS A 210 25.62 -2.42 2.44
CA LYS A 210 24.77 -1.23 2.27
C LYS A 210 23.36 -1.59 1.83
N CYS A 211 22.38 -0.83 2.30
CA CYS A 211 21.01 -0.88 1.82
C CYS A 211 20.90 -0.04 0.53
N LEU A 212 20.75 -0.69 -0.61
CA LEU A 212 20.75 0.00 -1.92
C LEU A 212 19.37 0.49 -2.32
N ASP A 213 18.32 -0.26 -2.03
CA ASP A 213 16.93 0.15 -2.16
C ASP A 213 16.18 -0.19 -0.88
N ALA A 214 15.22 0.64 -0.49
CA ALA A 214 14.46 0.47 0.73
C ALA A 214 12.99 0.82 0.50
N LYS A 215 12.09 -0.04 0.98
CA LYS A 215 10.65 0.16 1.02
C LYS A 215 10.18 0.01 2.45
N ILE A 216 9.36 0.95 2.92
CA ILE A 216 8.75 0.90 4.26
C ILE A 216 7.25 1.13 4.13
N SER A 217 6.50 0.29 4.85
CA SER A 217 5.07 0.45 5.08
C SER A 217 4.80 0.56 6.57
N PHE A 218 3.86 1.41 6.96
CA PHE A 218 3.48 1.63 8.35
C PHE A 218 2.05 1.17 8.62
N ASP A 219 1.75 0.91 9.89
CA ASP A 219 0.39 0.70 10.36
C ASP A 219 -0.33 2.06 10.42
N ASP A 220 -1.34 2.25 9.58
CA ASP A 220 -2.13 3.49 9.54
C ASP A 220 -2.81 3.80 10.87
N ASN A 221 -3.17 2.76 11.64
CA ASN A 221 -3.78 2.92 12.95
C ASN A 221 -2.82 3.46 14.02
N ALA A 222 -1.52 3.43 13.77
CA ALA A 222 -0.49 3.94 14.68
C ALA A 222 -0.01 5.36 14.33
N LEU A 223 -0.34 5.90 13.16
CA LEU A 223 0.16 7.19 12.68
C LEU A 223 -0.19 8.38 13.59
N PHE A 224 -1.22 8.27 14.42
CA PHE A 224 -1.56 9.32 15.38
C PHE A 224 -0.45 9.59 16.40
N ARG A 225 0.41 8.62 16.69
CA ARG A 225 1.55 8.74 17.60
C ARG A 225 2.89 8.99 16.90
N HIS A 226 2.89 9.06 15.55
CA HIS A 226 4.06 9.33 14.70
C HIS A 226 3.78 10.49 13.73
N PRO A 227 3.59 11.72 14.22
CA PRO A 227 3.29 12.87 13.36
C PRO A 227 4.38 13.12 12.32
N GLU A 228 5.65 12.90 12.67
CA GLU A 228 6.79 13.05 11.77
C GLU A 228 6.80 12.05 10.61
N ILE A 229 6.23 10.85 10.82
CA ILE A 229 6.05 9.84 9.77
C ILE A 229 4.85 10.19 8.91
N LYS A 230 3.76 10.64 9.54
CA LYS A 230 2.54 11.08 8.83
C LYS A 230 2.82 12.21 7.83
N GLU A 231 3.76 13.11 8.15
CA GLU A 231 4.19 14.19 7.24
C GLU A 231 4.93 13.69 5.99
N LEU A 232 5.46 12.47 6.00
CA LEU A 232 6.10 11.84 4.84
C LEU A 232 5.11 11.32 3.79
N ARG A 233 3.81 11.33 4.10
CA ARG A 233 2.75 10.83 3.22
C ARG A 233 2.70 11.60 1.91
N ASP A 234 2.61 10.87 0.80
CA ASP A 234 2.41 11.46 -0.53
C ASP A 234 1.04 11.07 -1.09
N LEU A 235 0.10 11.99 -1.00
CA LEU A 235 -1.26 11.77 -1.49
C LEU A 235 -1.33 11.55 -3.00
N ASN A 236 -0.31 11.96 -3.79
CA ASN A 236 -0.29 11.70 -5.22
C ASN A 236 -0.04 10.23 -5.57
N GLU A 237 0.45 9.45 -4.62
CA GLU A 237 0.72 8.02 -4.77
C GLU A 237 -0.44 7.14 -4.30
N GLU A 238 -1.47 7.72 -3.70
CA GLU A 238 -2.65 7.02 -3.19
C GLU A 238 -3.81 7.07 -4.19
N ASP A 239 -4.82 6.23 -3.98
CA ASP A 239 -6.03 6.28 -4.79
C ASP A 239 -6.88 7.50 -4.40
N PRO A 240 -7.32 8.32 -5.37
CA PRO A 240 -8.13 9.52 -5.08
C PRO A 240 -9.45 9.22 -4.34
N MET A 241 -10.06 8.05 -4.55
CA MET A 241 -11.29 7.66 -3.86
C MET A 241 -11.01 7.28 -2.40
N GLU A 242 -9.87 6.61 -2.14
CA GLU A 242 -9.41 6.30 -0.77
C GLU A 242 -9.10 7.59 0.01
N ILE A 243 -8.46 8.56 -0.65
CA ILE A 243 -8.21 9.88 -0.07
C ILE A 243 -9.52 10.59 0.26
N GLU A 244 -10.49 10.61 -0.67
CA GLU A 244 -11.77 11.25 -0.46
C GLU A 244 -12.55 10.56 0.67
N ALA A 245 -12.56 9.23 0.71
CA ALA A 245 -13.19 8.46 1.76
C ALA A 245 -12.60 8.77 3.15
N SER A 246 -11.29 8.95 3.23
CA SER A 246 -10.60 9.28 4.49
C SER A 246 -11.03 10.62 5.09
N LYS A 247 -11.40 11.60 4.26
CA LYS A 247 -11.93 12.92 4.73
C LYS A 247 -13.27 12.78 5.45
N HIS A 248 -14.02 11.72 5.14
CA HIS A 248 -15.31 11.40 5.74
C HIS A 248 -15.22 10.31 6.81
N GLU A 249 -14.01 9.92 7.21
CA GLU A 249 -13.74 8.82 8.15
C GLU A 249 -14.39 7.50 7.71
N LEU A 250 -14.38 7.22 6.41
CA LEU A 250 -14.87 5.98 5.82
C LEU A 250 -13.70 5.03 5.57
N ALA A 251 -13.88 3.75 5.89
CA ALA A 251 -12.94 2.70 5.50
C ALA A 251 -13.28 2.25 4.08
N TYR A 252 -12.49 2.70 3.11
CA TYR A 252 -12.67 2.40 1.69
C TYR A 252 -11.40 1.82 1.09
N ILE A 253 -11.53 0.78 0.28
CA ILE A 253 -10.46 0.21 -0.53
C ILE A 253 -11.02 -0.02 -1.93
N LYS A 254 -10.36 0.51 -2.96
CA LYS A 254 -10.72 0.28 -4.34
C LYS A 254 -10.33 -1.13 -4.78
N LEU A 255 -11.21 -1.79 -5.54
CA LEU A 255 -10.99 -3.08 -6.17
C LEU A 255 -11.31 -2.98 -7.68
N ASP A 256 -11.06 -4.05 -8.43
CA ASP A 256 -11.16 -4.05 -9.90
C ASP A 256 -12.52 -4.54 -10.44
N GLY A 257 -13.49 -4.80 -9.57
CA GLY A 257 -14.80 -5.32 -9.95
C GLY A 257 -15.79 -4.26 -10.44
N LYS A 258 -17.05 -4.68 -10.61
CA LYS A 258 -18.14 -3.85 -11.14
C LYS A 258 -19.32 -3.65 -10.17
N ILE A 259 -19.35 -4.35 -9.05
CA ILE A 259 -20.41 -4.19 -8.04
C ILE A 259 -19.90 -3.31 -6.90
N GLY A 260 -20.44 -2.10 -6.82
CA GLY A 260 -20.18 -1.20 -5.69
C GLY A 260 -20.82 -1.75 -4.41
N CYS A 261 -20.06 -1.74 -3.31
CA CYS A 261 -20.51 -2.27 -2.01
C CYS A 261 -20.54 -1.16 -0.95
N MET A 262 -21.65 -1.08 -0.20
CA MET A 262 -21.77 -0.24 1.00
C MET A 262 -22.30 -1.08 2.15
N VAL A 263 -21.55 -1.18 3.23
CA VAL A 263 -21.85 -2.08 4.35
C VAL A 263 -21.54 -1.37 5.68
N ASN A 264 -22.15 -1.79 6.76
CA ASN A 264 -21.77 -1.38 8.10
C ASN A 264 -21.11 -2.53 8.89
N GLY A 265 -19.81 -2.42 9.03
CA GLY A 265 -18.96 -3.39 9.71
C GLY A 265 -18.11 -4.22 8.75
N ALA A 266 -16.80 -4.25 9.01
CA ALA A 266 -15.79 -4.86 8.15
C ALA A 266 -16.04 -6.35 7.88
N GLY A 267 -16.48 -7.14 8.89
CA GLY A 267 -16.82 -8.55 8.72
C GLY A 267 -17.98 -8.76 7.75
N LEU A 268 -19.02 -7.90 7.84
CA LEU A 268 -20.15 -7.96 6.91
C LEU A 268 -19.75 -7.52 5.51
N ALA A 269 -18.83 -6.56 5.38
CA ALA A 269 -18.28 -6.13 4.10
C ALA A 269 -17.52 -7.27 3.41
N MET A 270 -16.64 -7.98 4.12
CA MET A 270 -15.93 -9.14 3.58
C MET A 270 -16.90 -10.23 3.15
N ALA A 271 -17.88 -10.60 3.98
CA ALA A 271 -18.89 -11.59 3.63
C ALA A 271 -19.74 -11.17 2.42
N THR A 272 -20.01 -9.86 2.26
CA THR A 272 -20.74 -9.34 1.10
C THR A 272 -19.90 -9.45 -0.18
N MET A 273 -18.63 -9.18 -0.12
CA MET A 273 -17.72 -9.35 -1.25
C MET A 273 -17.56 -10.82 -1.65
N ASP A 274 -17.41 -11.71 -0.66
CA ASP A 274 -17.29 -13.16 -0.91
C ASP A 274 -18.55 -13.73 -1.60
N ILE A 275 -19.73 -13.33 -1.15
CA ILE A 275 -20.96 -13.85 -1.75
C ILE A 275 -21.20 -13.29 -3.16
N ILE A 276 -20.80 -12.04 -3.45
CA ILE A 276 -20.82 -11.50 -4.82
C ILE A 276 -19.96 -12.38 -5.74
N LYS A 277 -18.75 -12.75 -5.31
CA LYS A 277 -17.87 -13.64 -6.05
C LYS A 277 -18.48 -15.03 -6.24
N LEU A 278 -19.12 -15.57 -5.21
CA LEU A 278 -19.79 -16.87 -5.28
C LEU A 278 -20.90 -16.88 -6.35
N TYR A 279 -21.57 -15.75 -6.56
CA TYR A 279 -22.60 -15.60 -7.60
C TYR A 279 -22.05 -15.18 -8.98
N GLY A 280 -20.73 -15.14 -9.14
CA GLY A 280 -20.06 -14.97 -10.44
C GLY A 280 -19.82 -13.54 -10.89
N SER A 281 -19.79 -12.58 -9.94
CA SER A 281 -19.39 -11.21 -10.22
C SER A 281 -18.24 -10.77 -9.29
N GLU A 282 -17.70 -9.57 -9.50
CA GLU A 282 -16.57 -9.04 -8.72
C GLU A 282 -16.95 -7.73 -8.01
N PRO A 283 -16.59 -7.56 -6.72
CA PRO A 283 -16.79 -6.31 -6.00
C PRO A 283 -15.85 -5.21 -6.50
N ALA A 284 -16.39 -3.99 -6.68
CA ALA A 284 -15.63 -2.81 -7.10
C ALA A 284 -14.88 -2.13 -5.95
N ASN A 285 -15.33 -2.39 -4.71
CA ASN A 285 -14.73 -1.79 -3.53
C ASN A 285 -15.07 -2.58 -2.26
N PHE A 286 -14.20 -2.44 -1.25
CA PHE A 286 -14.57 -2.59 0.15
C PHE A 286 -15.04 -1.21 0.67
N LEU A 287 -16.16 -1.14 1.36
CA LEU A 287 -16.58 0.08 2.06
C LEU A 287 -17.36 -0.26 3.34
N ASP A 288 -16.83 0.19 4.46
CA ASP A 288 -17.48 0.14 5.77
C ASP A 288 -17.81 1.55 6.24
N VAL A 289 -19.10 1.84 6.37
CA VAL A 289 -19.57 3.13 6.89
C VAL A 289 -19.54 3.22 8.41
N GLY A 290 -19.21 2.11 9.10
CA GLY A 290 -19.16 2.01 10.55
C GLY A 290 -20.54 1.89 11.22
N GLY A 291 -20.53 1.50 12.50
CA GLY A 291 -21.77 1.27 13.28
C GLY A 291 -22.53 2.52 13.72
N GLY A 292 -21.94 3.71 13.55
CA GLY A 292 -22.53 5.00 13.94
C GLY A 292 -22.62 5.97 12.76
N ALA A 293 -22.69 5.49 11.50
CA ALA A 293 -22.70 6.35 10.33
C ALA A 293 -23.92 7.29 10.33
N THR A 294 -23.62 8.55 10.08
CA THR A 294 -24.63 9.59 9.87
C THR A 294 -25.11 9.56 8.43
N LYS A 295 -26.20 10.28 8.16
CA LYS A 295 -26.74 10.48 6.83
C LYS A 295 -25.72 11.08 5.86
N GLU A 296 -24.90 12.03 6.34
CA GLU A 296 -23.83 12.67 5.56
C GLU A 296 -22.75 11.67 5.17
N LYS A 297 -22.34 10.77 6.08
CA LYS A 297 -21.37 9.69 5.78
C LYS A 297 -21.93 8.73 4.74
N VAL A 298 -23.20 8.36 4.85
CA VAL A 298 -23.86 7.48 3.87
C VAL A 298 -23.92 8.15 2.49
N SER A 299 -24.27 9.44 2.43
CA SER A 299 -24.30 10.21 1.19
C SER A 299 -22.90 10.31 0.56
N ALA A 300 -21.86 10.60 1.35
CA ALA A 300 -20.48 10.66 0.88
C ALA A 300 -20.02 9.30 0.34
N ALA A 301 -20.27 8.22 1.07
CA ALA A 301 -19.93 6.85 0.67
C ALA A 301 -20.58 6.48 -0.68
N PHE A 302 -21.85 6.80 -0.85
CA PHE A 302 -22.58 6.54 -2.08
C PHE A 302 -22.01 7.31 -3.28
N LYS A 303 -21.67 8.58 -3.09
CA LYS A 303 -21.04 9.43 -4.13
C LYS A 303 -19.64 8.89 -4.53
N ILE A 304 -18.86 8.44 -3.55
CA ILE A 304 -17.54 7.85 -3.80
C ILE A 304 -17.68 6.58 -4.66
N ILE A 305 -18.59 5.67 -4.32
CA ILE A 305 -18.84 4.47 -5.12
C ILE A 305 -19.21 4.83 -6.56
N LEU A 306 -20.11 5.79 -6.75
CA LEU A 306 -20.57 6.22 -8.08
C LEU A 306 -19.54 7.00 -8.88
N SER A 307 -18.49 7.50 -8.25
CA SER A 307 -17.37 8.15 -8.95
C SER A 307 -16.50 7.14 -9.69
N ASP A 308 -16.56 5.86 -9.33
CA ASP A 308 -15.90 4.78 -10.09
C ASP A 308 -16.70 4.44 -11.34
N LYS A 309 -16.10 4.68 -12.52
CA LYS A 309 -16.70 4.42 -13.82
C LYS A 309 -16.91 2.93 -14.12
N ASN A 310 -16.25 2.05 -13.36
CA ASN A 310 -16.39 0.60 -13.51
C ASN A 310 -17.62 0.07 -12.79
N VAL A 311 -18.25 0.86 -11.93
CA VAL A 311 -19.43 0.43 -11.17
C VAL A 311 -20.65 0.35 -12.08
N GLU A 312 -21.16 -0.85 -12.28
CA GLU A 312 -22.36 -1.17 -13.08
C GLU A 312 -23.60 -1.39 -12.20
N GLY A 313 -23.44 -1.59 -10.89
CA GLY A 313 -24.52 -1.74 -9.93
C GLY A 313 -24.05 -1.59 -8.49
N ILE A 314 -24.96 -1.29 -7.57
CA ILE A 314 -24.61 -1.05 -6.16
C ILE A 314 -25.40 -2.01 -5.26
N LEU A 315 -24.71 -2.68 -4.35
CA LEU A 315 -25.28 -3.46 -3.27
C LEU A 315 -25.04 -2.76 -1.93
N ILE A 316 -26.14 -2.34 -1.29
CA ILE A 316 -26.14 -1.84 0.08
C ILE A 316 -26.60 -2.96 1.01
N ASN A 317 -25.76 -3.37 1.92
CA ASN A 317 -26.04 -4.44 2.87
C ASN A 317 -25.83 -3.95 4.31
N ILE A 318 -26.92 -3.64 4.99
CA ILE A 318 -26.91 -3.08 6.34
C ILE A 318 -27.51 -4.06 7.35
N PHE A 319 -26.76 -4.29 8.42
CA PHE A 319 -27.27 -4.97 9.60
C PHE A 319 -27.37 -3.96 10.76
N GLY A 320 -28.60 -3.52 11.04
CA GLY A 320 -28.89 -2.53 12.08
C GLY A 320 -28.77 -3.14 13.48
N GLY A 321 -27.71 -2.77 14.17
CA GLY A 321 -27.57 -2.94 15.60
C GLY A 321 -27.74 -1.56 16.26
N ILE A 322 -26.63 -0.85 16.50
CA ILE A 322 -26.62 0.55 16.93
C ILE A 322 -27.13 1.46 15.81
N MET A 323 -26.74 1.18 14.57
CA MET A 323 -27.22 1.88 13.39
C MET A 323 -28.68 1.54 13.09
N ARG A 324 -29.48 2.55 12.77
CA ARG A 324 -30.91 2.38 12.45
C ARG A 324 -31.13 2.35 10.95
N CYS A 325 -31.91 1.37 10.49
CA CYS A 325 -32.22 1.19 9.07
C CYS A 325 -33.01 2.35 8.45
N ASP A 326 -33.84 3.05 9.24
CA ASP A 326 -34.58 4.23 8.78
C ASP A 326 -33.66 5.41 8.43
N ILE A 327 -32.60 5.65 9.21
CA ILE A 327 -31.57 6.68 8.93
C ILE A 327 -30.79 6.35 7.65
N ILE A 328 -30.38 5.10 7.50
CA ILE A 328 -29.68 4.65 6.29
C ILE A 328 -30.56 4.81 5.04
N ALA A 329 -31.81 4.39 5.13
CA ALA A 329 -32.77 4.52 4.02
C ALA A 329 -32.92 5.99 3.56
N GLN A 330 -32.98 6.93 4.50
CA GLN A 330 -33.02 8.36 4.19
C GLN A 330 -31.75 8.85 3.50
N GLY A 331 -30.56 8.49 4.04
CA GLY A 331 -29.25 8.84 3.45
C GLY A 331 -29.09 8.31 2.04
N VAL A 332 -29.48 7.05 1.80
CA VAL A 332 -29.45 6.42 0.47
C VAL A 332 -30.35 7.15 -0.52
N ILE A 333 -31.58 7.47 -0.13
CA ILE A 333 -32.54 8.18 -1.00
C ILE A 333 -32.03 9.56 -1.38
N GLU A 334 -31.49 10.31 -0.43
CA GLU A 334 -30.96 11.66 -0.69
C GLU A 334 -29.75 11.59 -1.62
N ALA A 335 -28.78 10.72 -1.32
CA ALA A 335 -27.64 10.53 -2.18
C ALA A 335 -28.03 10.10 -3.60
N ALA A 336 -28.94 9.14 -3.73
CA ALA A 336 -29.41 8.67 -5.03
C ALA A 336 -30.11 9.77 -5.85
N LYS A 337 -30.86 10.69 -5.20
CA LYS A 337 -31.47 11.84 -5.84
C LYS A 337 -30.47 12.90 -6.27
N GLU A 338 -29.44 13.16 -5.43
CA GLU A 338 -28.42 14.14 -5.74
C GLU A 338 -27.55 13.76 -6.95
N VAL A 339 -27.30 12.46 -7.14
CA VAL A 339 -26.36 11.97 -8.17
C VAL A 339 -27.07 11.48 -9.44
N ASP A 340 -28.40 11.58 -9.54
CA ASP A 340 -29.16 11.06 -10.68
C ASP A 340 -28.81 9.60 -11.00
N LEU A 341 -29.09 8.71 -10.03
CA LEU A 341 -28.68 7.30 -10.06
C LEU A 341 -29.12 6.60 -11.34
N LYS A 342 -28.18 6.05 -12.11
CA LYS A 342 -28.42 5.39 -13.39
C LYS A 342 -28.16 3.88 -13.36
N VAL A 343 -27.52 3.38 -12.28
CA VAL A 343 -27.20 1.97 -12.14
C VAL A 343 -28.18 1.26 -11.20
N PRO A 344 -28.39 -0.05 -11.35
CA PRO A 344 -29.22 -0.83 -10.44
C PRO A 344 -28.77 -0.69 -8.98
N LEU A 345 -29.72 -0.50 -8.09
CA LEU A 345 -29.50 -0.41 -6.65
C LEU A 345 -30.26 -1.53 -5.92
N VAL A 346 -29.52 -2.45 -5.33
CA VAL A 346 -30.06 -3.50 -4.46
C VAL A 346 -29.80 -3.11 -3.01
N VAL A 347 -30.82 -3.17 -2.17
CA VAL A 347 -30.71 -2.81 -0.75
C VAL A 347 -31.22 -3.95 0.12
N ARG A 348 -30.36 -4.45 0.98
CA ARG A 348 -30.70 -5.37 2.06
C ARG A 348 -30.58 -4.64 3.40
N LEU A 349 -31.69 -4.56 4.11
CA LEU A 349 -31.76 -4.03 5.47
C LEU A 349 -32.17 -5.15 6.43
N ALA A 350 -31.53 -5.23 7.59
CA ALA A 350 -31.91 -6.10 8.69
C ALA A 350 -31.61 -5.43 10.04
N GLY A 351 -32.32 -5.82 11.09
CA GLY A 351 -32.09 -5.32 12.46
C GLY A 351 -32.98 -4.14 12.84
N THR A 352 -32.41 -3.20 13.61
CA THR A 352 -33.15 -2.09 14.22
C THR A 352 -33.84 -1.19 13.20
N LYS A 353 -35.16 -1.00 13.33
CA LYS A 353 -35.97 -0.15 12.45
C LYS A 353 -36.02 -0.61 10.99
N VAL A 354 -35.94 -1.93 10.76
CA VAL A 354 -35.92 -2.50 9.40
C VAL A 354 -37.22 -2.23 8.65
N ASP A 355 -38.38 -2.37 9.30
CA ASP A 355 -39.68 -2.19 8.63
C ASP A 355 -39.87 -0.71 8.23
N GLU A 356 -39.54 0.22 9.12
CA GLU A 356 -39.56 1.65 8.81
C GLU A 356 -38.59 1.99 7.67
N GLY A 357 -37.38 1.42 7.67
CA GLY A 357 -36.39 1.61 6.60
C GLY A 357 -36.89 1.11 5.24
N LYS A 358 -37.47 -0.11 5.20
CA LYS A 358 -38.07 -0.68 3.98
C LYS A 358 -39.26 0.17 3.47
N GLU A 359 -40.11 0.68 4.37
CA GLU A 359 -41.22 1.56 4.01
C GLU A 359 -40.73 2.89 3.41
N ILE A 360 -39.67 3.49 3.98
CA ILE A 360 -39.04 4.71 3.47
C ILE A 360 -38.49 4.47 2.05
N LEU A 361 -37.75 3.40 1.83
CA LEU A 361 -37.23 3.02 0.51
C LEU A 361 -38.38 2.84 -0.51
N LYS A 362 -39.44 2.13 -0.14
CA LYS A 362 -40.58 1.89 -1.00
C LYS A 362 -41.32 3.17 -1.43
N LYS A 363 -41.42 4.15 -0.51
CA LYS A 363 -42.07 5.44 -0.76
C LYS A 363 -41.20 6.45 -1.50
N SER A 364 -39.93 6.16 -1.72
CA SER A 364 -38.95 7.09 -2.29
C SER A 364 -39.22 7.51 -3.74
N GLY A 365 -39.94 6.67 -4.49
CA GLY A 365 -40.13 6.82 -5.94
C GLY A 365 -38.90 6.39 -6.77
N LEU A 366 -37.85 5.89 -6.14
CA LEU A 366 -36.65 5.37 -6.81
C LEU A 366 -36.82 3.90 -7.15
N THR A 367 -36.17 3.46 -8.23
CA THR A 367 -36.13 2.03 -8.63
C THR A 367 -35.10 1.30 -7.75
N ILE A 368 -35.53 0.87 -6.55
CA ILE A 368 -34.72 0.16 -5.58
C ILE A 368 -35.18 -1.29 -5.50
N ILE A 369 -34.26 -2.24 -5.67
CA ILE A 369 -34.53 -3.67 -5.54
C ILE A 369 -34.28 -4.06 -4.07
N SER A 370 -35.35 -4.40 -3.36
CA SER A 370 -35.24 -4.88 -1.98
C SER A 370 -34.84 -6.36 -1.94
N ALA A 371 -33.97 -6.70 -0.99
CA ALA A 371 -33.53 -8.08 -0.75
C ALA A 371 -33.80 -8.51 0.70
N ASP A 372 -34.14 -9.78 0.87
CA ASP A 372 -34.54 -10.33 2.16
C ASP A 372 -33.36 -10.89 2.97
N ASN A 373 -32.37 -11.42 2.29
CA ASN A 373 -31.15 -11.96 2.91
C ASN A 373 -29.92 -11.69 2.02
N LEU A 374 -28.74 -12.03 2.52
CA LEU A 374 -27.49 -11.74 1.83
C LEU A 374 -27.35 -12.47 0.50
N SER A 375 -27.78 -13.73 0.44
CA SER A 375 -27.77 -14.55 -0.78
C SER A 375 -28.72 -13.98 -1.85
N ASP A 376 -29.94 -13.60 -1.46
CA ASP A 376 -30.92 -12.94 -2.32
C ASP A 376 -30.40 -11.59 -2.85
N ALA A 377 -29.72 -10.83 -2.00
CA ALA A 377 -29.11 -9.55 -2.37
C ALA A 377 -28.03 -9.73 -3.45
N ALA A 378 -27.10 -10.67 -3.24
CA ALA A 378 -26.03 -10.96 -4.19
C ALA A 378 -26.59 -11.47 -5.53
N LYS A 379 -27.56 -12.39 -5.50
CA LYS A 379 -28.23 -12.89 -6.71
C LYS A 379 -28.86 -11.75 -7.50
N LYS A 380 -29.66 -10.92 -6.84
CA LYS A 380 -30.36 -9.79 -7.49
C LYS A 380 -29.44 -8.77 -8.12
N ILE A 381 -28.32 -8.40 -7.43
CA ILE A 381 -27.39 -7.43 -7.99
C ILE A 381 -26.62 -8.00 -9.17
N VAL A 382 -26.21 -9.27 -9.11
CA VAL A 382 -25.52 -9.94 -10.21
C VAL A 382 -26.45 -10.05 -11.42
N GLU A 383 -27.70 -10.50 -11.25
CA GLU A 383 -28.69 -10.56 -12.32
C GLU A 383 -29.00 -9.18 -12.94
N ALA A 384 -29.01 -8.12 -12.15
CA ALA A 384 -29.30 -6.77 -12.62
C ALA A 384 -28.11 -6.12 -13.39
N THR A 385 -26.91 -6.70 -13.29
CA THR A 385 -25.66 -6.22 -13.94
C THR A 385 -25.07 -7.22 -14.95
N SER A 386 -25.84 -8.23 -15.32
CA SER A 386 -25.47 -9.29 -16.31
C SER A 386 -25.80 -8.89 -17.74
#